data_acb314f797153f7b4cbf12421ac4cb23
#
_entry.id   acb314f797153f7b4cbf12421ac4cb23
#
_cell.length_a   1.000
_cell.length_b   1.000
_cell.length_c   1.000
_cell.angle_alpha   90.00
_cell.angle_beta   90.00
_cell.angle_gamma   90.00
#
_symmetry.space_group_name_H-M   'P 1'
#
loop_
_entity.id
_entity.type
_entity.pdbx_description
1 polymer ?
#
loop_
_entity_poly.entity_id
_entity_poly.type
_entity_poly.pdbx_seq_one_letter_code
_entity_poly.pdbx_strand_id
1 'polypeptide(L)'
;FAQVLGKGFDKAYTDKIIDAFGMRPYIKKKVKKYSMGMKQKLAIAVSLMNKPKFLILDEPTNGMDPDGSIDVLTTIKSLVNELDMRILISSHKLEDIELICDRAVFLRDGHFVQDVNMEVGVASDTTIVTVDHKDFDRTEKYLAEHFQLQNVDKADGHLMINAQKNYQVILKALSELDIYPKYIETRKSSLRDTYFNINQRGDK
;
A
#
# COMPACT_ATOMS: atom_id res chain seq x y z
N PHE A 1 -5.95 -1.95 32.52
CA PHE A 1 -6.95 -1.96 31.44
C PHE A 1 -7.64 -3.33 31.34
N ALA A 2 -6.89 -4.43 31.26
CA ALA A 2 -7.47 -5.79 31.25
C ALA A 2 -8.33 -6.09 32.48
N GLN A 3 -7.94 -5.59 33.67
CA GLN A 3 -8.74 -5.69 34.89
C GLN A 3 -10.05 -4.90 34.84
N VAL A 4 -10.06 -3.75 34.17
CA VAL A 4 -11.28 -2.90 34.02
C VAL A 4 -12.30 -3.58 33.10
N LEU A 5 -11.85 -4.43 32.15
CA LEU A 5 -12.71 -5.15 31.21
C LEU A 5 -13.17 -6.53 31.72
N GLY A 6 -12.90 -6.85 32.98
CA GLY A 6 -13.41 -8.06 33.63
C GLY A 6 -12.80 -9.38 33.15
N LYS A 7 -11.75 -9.32 32.32
CA LYS A 7 -10.98 -10.50 31.88
C LYS A 7 -9.72 -10.64 32.74
N GLY A 8 -9.39 -11.84 33.15
CA GLY A 8 -8.17 -12.13 33.91
C GLY A 8 -6.92 -11.62 33.20
N PHE A 9 -5.96 -11.07 33.95
CA PHE A 9 -4.69 -10.60 33.45
C PHE A 9 -3.83 -11.80 33.00
N ASP A 10 -3.60 -11.91 31.70
CA ASP A 10 -2.68 -12.88 31.11
C ASP A 10 -1.29 -12.22 30.96
N LYS A 11 -0.43 -12.51 31.93
CA LYS A 11 0.91 -11.94 31.97
C LYS A 11 1.76 -12.38 30.78
N ALA A 12 1.71 -13.64 30.40
CA ALA A 12 2.53 -14.19 29.31
C ALA A 12 2.14 -13.53 27.97
N TYR A 13 0.84 -13.40 27.72
CA TYR A 13 0.34 -12.72 26.52
C TYR A 13 0.70 -11.23 26.52
N THR A 14 0.57 -10.55 27.66
CA THR A 14 0.94 -9.14 27.80
C THR A 14 2.44 -8.93 27.54
N ASP A 15 3.29 -9.77 28.12
CA ASP A 15 4.73 -9.75 27.91
C ASP A 15 5.09 -9.94 26.42
N LYS A 16 4.43 -10.89 25.75
CA LYS A 16 4.58 -11.12 24.31
C LYS A 16 4.28 -9.87 23.47
N ILE A 17 3.17 -9.19 23.73
CA ILE A 17 2.80 -7.96 23.00
C ILE A 17 3.80 -6.82 23.28
N ILE A 18 4.23 -6.67 24.54
CA ILE A 18 5.26 -5.67 24.92
C ILE A 18 6.56 -5.93 24.17
N ASP A 19 6.97 -7.18 24.05
CA ASP A 19 8.19 -7.58 23.37
C ASP A 19 8.07 -7.38 21.86
N ALA A 20 6.97 -7.78 21.26
CA ALA A 20 6.72 -7.62 19.83
C ALA A 20 6.84 -6.15 19.37
N PHE A 21 6.29 -5.20 20.16
CA PHE A 21 6.39 -3.76 19.85
C PHE A 21 7.68 -3.10 20.39
N GLY A 22 8.62 -3.86 20.97
CA GLY A 22 9.87 -3.32 21.52
C GLY A 22 9.65 -2.33 22.67
N MET A 23 8.63 -2.51 23.50
CA MET A 23 8.23 -1.54 24.51
C MET A 23 9.00 -1.64 25.83
N ARG A 24 9.76 -2.73 26.08
CA ARG A 24 10.48 -2.97 27.34
C ARG A 24 11.30 -1.76 27.85
N PRO A 25 12.03 -1.01 26.99
CA PRO A 25 12.88 0.08 27.47
C PRO A 25 12.12 1.25 28.09
N TYR A 26 10.84 1.39 27.78
CA TYR A 26 10.06 2.57 28.20
C TYR A 26 8.71 2.27 28.85
N ILE A 27 8.24 1.02 28.87
CA ILE A 27 6.91 0.68 29.41
C ILE A 27 6.68 1.12 30.85
N LYS A 28 7.74 1.28 31.64
CA LYS A 28 7.69 1.77 33.02
C LYS A 28 7.67 3.30 33.14
N LYS A 29 7.92 4.04 32.06
CA LYS A 29 7.88 5.51 32.08
C LYS A 29 6.44 6.02 32.09
N LYS A 30 6.22 7.23 32.58
CA LYS A 30 4.91 7.89 32.50
C LYS A 30 4.57 8.18 31.03
N VAL A 31 3.34 7.87 30.60
CA VAL A 31 2.88 8.01 29.19
C VAL A 31 3.03 9.45 28.67
N LYS A 32 2.95 10.47 29.53
CA LYS A 32 3.21 11.88 29.16
C LYS A 32 4.63 12.13 28.63
N LYS A 33 5.58 11.23 28.91
CA LYS A 33 6.97 11.29 28.42
C LYS A 33 7.19 10.46 27.15
N TYR A 34 6.16 9.85 26.59
CA TYR A 34 6.24 9.04 25.38
C TYR A 34 6.29 9.94 24.15
N SER A 35 7.12 9.57 23.18
CA SER A 35 7.06 10.11 21.82
C SER A 35 5.73 9.74 21.16
N MET A 36 5.44 10.33 20.00
CA MET A 36 4.25 10.00 19.20
C MET A 36 4.21 8.50 18.88
N GLY A 37 5.28 7.95 18.31
CA GLY A 37 5.37 6.53 17.98
C GLY A 37 5.26 5.61 19.19
N MET A 38 5.84 5.98 20.35
CA MET A 38 5.67 5.21 21.59
C MET A 38 4.21 5.20 22.08
N LYS A 39 3.48 6.31 21.92
CA LYS A 39 2.06 6.38 22.23
C LYS A 39 1.23 5.52 21.30
N GLN A 40 1.55 5.53 20.00
CA GLN A 40 0.87 4.75 18.99
C GLN A 40 1.06 3.24 19.24
N LYS A 41 2.31 2.79 19.47
CA LYS A 41 2.60 1.41 19.87
C LYS A 41 1.82 1.00 21.12
N LEU A 42 1.74 1.87 22.13
CA LEU A 42 0.96 1.59 23.33
C LEU A 42 -0.54 1.47 23.03
N ALA A 43 -1.11 2.34 22.20
CA ALA A 43 -2.53 2.31 21.85
C ALA A 43 -2.90 0.99 21.14
N ILE A 44 -2.09 0.59 20.18
CA ILE A 44 -2.26 -0.70 19.47
C ILE A 44 -2.10 -1.87 20.44
N ALA A 45 -1.05 -1.86 21.27
CA ALA A 45 -0.84 -2.91 22.27
C ALA A 45 -2.04 -3.05 23.22
N VAL A 46 -2.60 -1.93 23.69
CA VAL A 46 -3.79 -1.92 24.56
C VAL A 46 -5.02 -2.51 23.84
N SER A 47 -5.23 -2.22 22.56
CA SER A 47 -6.35 -2.78 21.78
C SER A 47 -6.26 -4.31 21.62
N LEU A 48 -5.05 -4.86 21.66
CA LEU A 48 -4.79 -6.29 21.57
C LEU A 48 -5.02 -7.04 22.89
N MET A 49 -5.06 -6.35 24.04
CA MET A 49 -5.11 -7.01 25.36
C MET A 49 -6.32 -7.93 25.57
N ASN A 50 -7.41 -7.72 24.83
CA ASN A 50 -8.61 -8.55 24.89
C ASN A 50 -8.59 -9.77 23.97
N LYS A 51 -7.48 -10.03 23.28
CA LYS A 51 -7.36 -11.11 22.28
C LYS A 51 -8.50 -11.02 21.23
N PRO A 52 -8.66 -9.85 20.55
CA PRO A 52 -9.75 -9.69 19.62
C PRO A 52 -9.61 -10.63 18.43
N LYS A 53 -10.72 -11.10 17.89
CA LYS A 53 -10.74 -11.84 16.61
C LYS A 53 -10.71 -10.88 15.41
N PHE A 54 -11.14 -9.65 15.62
CA PHE A 54 -11.18 -8.59 14.62
C PHE A 54 -10.74 -7.27 15.26
N LEU A 55 -9.83 -6.56 14.60
CA LEU A 55 -9.27 -5.29 15.06
C LEU A 55 -9.47 -4.22 13.98
N ILE A 56 -9.89 -3.03 14.39
CA ILE A 56 -10.00 -1.86 13.52
C ILE A 56 -8.92 -0.86 13.92
N LEU A 57 -8.11 -0.44 12.96
CA LEU A 57 -7.04 0.53 13.14
C LEU A 57 -7.25 1.70 12.17
N ASP A 58 -7.50 2.86 12.72
CA ASP A 58 -7.67 4.10 11.96
C ASP A 58 -6.36 4.87 11.97
N GLU A 59 -5.73 5.02 10.77
CA GLU A 59 -4.46 5.73 10.56
C GLU A 59 -3.36 5.36 11.58
N PRO A 60 -3.02 4.07 11.80
CA PRO A 60 -2.15 3.66 12.93
C PRO A 60 -0.71 4.15 12.83
N THR A 61 -0.27 4.64 11.68
CA THR A 61 1.09 5.15 11.42
C THR A 61 1.12 6.67 11.26
N ASN A 62 -0.02 7.35 11.46
CA ASN A 62 -0.07 8.80 11.29
C ASN A 62 0.86 9.52 12.25
N GLY A 63 1.68 10.44 11.71
CA GLY A 63 2.66 11.22 12.50
C GLY A 63 3.90 10.44 12.93
N MET A 64 4.12 9.23 12.43
CA MET A 64 5.35 8.47 12.61
C MET A 64 6.35 8.74 11.48
N ASP A 65 7.63 8.59 11.77
CA ASP A 65 8.68 8.53 10.76
C ASP A 65 8.56 7.24 9.93
N PRO A 66 9.15 7.18 8.73
CA PRO A 66 9.02 6.01 7.85
C PRO A 66 9.47 4.70 8.49
N ASP A 67 10.61 4.69 9.17
CA ASP A 67 11.15 3.49 9.80
C ASP A 67 10.25 2.99 10.94
N GLY A 68 9.73 3.92 11.76
CA GLY A 68 8.78 3.61 12.81
C GLY A 68 7.44 3.08 12.28
N SER A 69 6.97 3.59 11.13
CA SER A 69 5.78 3.11 10.44
C SER A 69 5.95 1.67 9.98
N ILE A 70 7.06 1.37 9.29
CA ILE A 70 7.39 0.02 8.81
C ILE A 70 7.48 -0.96 9.98
N ASP A 71 8.17 -0.60 11.07
CA ASP A 71 8.31 -1.44 12.25
C ASP A 71 6.96 -1.79 12.89
N VAL A 72 6.07 -0.80 13.03
CA VAL A 72 4.72 -1.03 13.58
C VAL A 72 3.88 -1.93 12.66
N LEU A 73 3.87 -1.66 11.35
CA LEU A 73 3.07 -2.42 10.40
C LEU A 73 3.53 -3.87 10.26
N THR A 74 4.84 -4.10 10.21
CA THR A 74 5.40 -5.45 10.15
C THR A 74 5.13 -6.23 11.44
N THR A 75 5.18 -5.56 12.60
CA THR A 75 4.79 -6.15 13.88
C THR A 75 3.31 -6.54 13.89
N ILE A 76 2.42 -5.67 13.41
CA ILE A 76 0.99 -5.95 13.30
C ILE A 76 0.76 -7.16 12.40
N LYS A 77 1.37 -7.19 11.20
CA LYS A 77 1.24 -8.30 10.24
C LYS A 77 1.66 -9.65 10.86
N SER A 78 2.78 -9.66 11.59
CA SER A 78 3.25 -10.84 12.30
C SER A 78 2.24 -11.31 13.36
N LEU A 79 1.73 -10.38 14.18
CA LEU A 79 0.76 -10.70 15.23
C LEU A 79 -0.59 -11.16 14.70
N VAL A 80 -1.05 -10.61 13.56
CA VAL A 80 -2.28 -11.03 12.87
C VAL A 80 -2.19 -12.51 12.50
N ASN A 81 -1.09 -12.90 11.87
CA ASN A 81 -0.87 -14.30 11.47
C ASN A 81 -0.73 -15.23 12.69
N GLU A 82 0.03 -14.81 13.70
CA GLU A 82 0.29 -15.63 14.87
C GLU A 82 -0.93 -15.81 15.77
N LEU A 83 -1.80 -14.81 15.87
CA LEU A 83 -2.98 -14.81 16.76
C LEU A 83 -4.27 -15.20 16.03
N ASP A 84 -4.19 -15.58 14.76
CA ASP A 84 -5.36 -15.89 13.90
C ASP A 84 -6.45 -14.81 14.01
N MET A 85 -6.04 -13.55 13.85
CA MET A 85 -6.95 -12.39 13.84
C MET A 85 -7.15 -11.87 12.42
N ARG A 86 -8.16 -11.00 12.28
CA ARG A 86 -8.38 -10.17 11.10
C ARG A 86 -8.25 -8.71 11.48
N ILE A 87 -7.75 -7.90 10.56
CA ILE A 87 -7.68 -6.45 10.74
C ILE A 87 -8.37 -5.71 9.60
N LEU A 88 -8.96 -4.58 9.96
CA LEU A 88 -9.34 -3.52 9.04
C LEU A 88 -8.48 -2.30 9.37
N ILE A 89 -7.75 -1.81 8.39
CA ILE A 89 -6.87 -0.66 8.57
C ILE A 89 -7.23 0.44 7.58
N SER A 90 -7.28 1.69 8.04
CA SER A 90 -7.30 2.85 7.15
C SER A 90 -5.91 3.45 7.05
N SER A 91 -5.54 3.94 5.88
CA SER A 91 -4.35 4.76 5.66
C SER A 91 -4.51 5.61 4.40
N HIS A 92 -3.95 6.82 4.42
CA HIS A 92 -3.76 7.65 3.23
C HIS A 92 -2.42 7.38 2.53
N LYS A 93 -1.56 6.54 3.13
CA LYS A 93 -0.29 6.10 2.56
C LYS A 93 -0.49 4.75 1.87
N LEU A 94 -0.38 4.74 0.55
CA LEU A 94 -0.58 3.51 -0.24
C LEU A 94 0.47 2.45 0.09
N GLU A 95 1.69 2.88 0.41
CA GLU A 95 2.80 2.03 0.78
C GLU A 95 2.51 1.22 2.08
N ASP A 96 1.80 1.84 3.04
CA ASP A 96 1.38 1.17 4.26
C ASP A 96 0.42 0.01 3.95
N ILE A 97 -0.54 0.26 3.05
CA ILE A 97 -1.52 -0.74 2.61
C ILE A 97 -0.85 -1.87 1.82
N GLU A 98 0.07 -1.53 0.90
CA GLU A 98 0.83 -2.51 0.13
C GLU A 98 1.68 -3.44 1.03
N LEU A 99 2.21 -2.90 2.13
CA LEU A 99 3.06 -3.66 3.06
C LEU A 99 2.28 -4.72 3.85
N ILE A 100 1.05 -4.40 4.28
CA ILE A 100 0.38 -5.20 5.31
C ILE A 100 -0.88 -5.90 4.80
N CYS A 101 -1.62 -5.35 3.83
CA CYS A 101 -2.95 -5.81 3.46
C CYS A 101 -2.93 -6.86 2.34
N ASP A 102 -3.85 -7.83 2.42
CA ASP A 102 -4.13 -8.79 1.35
C ASP A 102 -5.19 -8.24 0.38
N ARG A 103 -5.95 -7.24 0.82
CA ARG A 103 -7.04 -6.61 0.07
C ARG A 103 -7.13 -5.14 0.40
N ALA A 104 -7.27 -4.29 -0.62
CA ALA A 104 -7.43 -2.85 -0.49
C ALA A 104 -8.75 -2.39 -1.10
N VAL A 105 -9.43 -1.46 -0.42
CA VAL A 105 -10.68 -0.88 -0.91
C VAL A 105 -10.52 0.64 -0.95
N PHE A 106 -10.76 1.24 -2.10
CA PHE A 106 -10.70 2.69 -2.28
C PHE A 106 -12.05 3.33 -1.96
N LEU A 107 -11.99 4.36 -1.14
CA LEU A 107 -13.14 5.19 -0.75
C LEU A 107 -13.01 6.58 -1.38
N ARG A 108 -14.10 7.09 -1.96
CA ARG A 108 -14.20 8.48 -2.42
C ARG A 108 -15.61 9.00 -2.14
N ASP A 109 -15.71 10.16 -1.51
CA ASP A 109 -16.99 10.82 -1.16
C ASP A 109 -17.96 9.89 -0.40
N GLY A 110 -17.42 9.03 0.49
CA GLY A 110 -18.19 8.07 1.27
C GLY A 110 -18.64 6.81 0.51
N HIS A 111 -18.24 6.65 -0.74
CA HIS A 111 -18.59 5.50 -1.56
C HIS A 111 -17.39 4.59 -1.84
N PHE A 112 -17.64 3.27 -1.93
CA PHE A 112 -16.65 2.31 -2.40
C PHE A 112 -16.48 2.46 -3.93
N VAL A 113 -15.26 2.75 -4.36
CA VAL A 113 -14.95 3.01 -5.78
C VAL A 113 -14.29 1.83 -6.44
N GLN A 114 -13.36 1.20 -5.74
CA GLN A 114 -12.56 0.09 -6.28
C GLN A 114 -12.17 -0.86 -5.15
N ASP A 115 -12.13 -2.14 -5.46
CA ASP A 115 -11.68 -3.23 -4.61
C ASP A 115 -10.53 -3.96 -5.32
N VAL A 116 -9.41 -4.14 -4.63
CA VAL A 116 -8.18 -4.71 -5.17
C VAL A 116 -7.73 -5.85 -4.26
N ASN A 117 -7.66 -7.05 -4.82
CA ASN A 117 -6.95 -8.15 -4.18
C ASN A 117 -5.44 -7.99 -4.46
N MET A 118 -4.63 -7.89 -3.41
CA MET A 118 -3.20 -7.59 -3.52
C MET A 118 -2.40 -8.72 -4.17
N GLU A 119 -2.85 -9.98 -4.04
CA GLU A 119 -2.20 -11.13 -4.68
C GLU A 119 -2.43 -11.16 -6.20
N VAL A 120 -3.59 -10.70 -6.65
CA VAL A 120 -4.02 -10.81 -8.06
C VAL A 120 -4.01 -9.46 -8.77
N GLY A 121 -4.45 -8.40 -8.09
CA GLY A 121 -4.66 -7.07 -8.67
C GLY A 121 -3.37 -6.26 -8.86
N VAL A 122 -2.32 -6.58 -8.07
CA VAL A 122 -0.97 -6.00 -8.17
C VAL A 122 -0.05 -6.90 -9.00
N ALA A 123 -0.54 -8.07 -9.43
CA ALA A 123 0.26 -9.07 -10.18
C ALA A 123 0.35 -8.80 -11.69
N SER A 124 -0.35 -7.80 -12.22
CA SER A 124 -0.18 -7.42 -13.63
C SER A 124 1.07 -6.56 -13.77
N ASP A 125 2.03 -7.03 -14.56
CA ASP A 125 3.17 -6.19 -14.90
C ASP A 125 2.71 -4.99 -15.72
N THR A 126 3.14 -3.80 -15.35
CA THR A 126 2.93 -2.55 -16.10
C THR A 126 4.22 -2.17 -16.81
N THR A 127 4.17 -1.94 -18.10
CA THR A 127 5.28 -1.37 -18.85
C THR A 127 5.07 0.12 -19.03
N ILE A 128 6.06 0.90 -18.60
CA ILE A 128 6.12 2.34 -18.79
C ILE A 128 7.04 2.59 -19.98
N VAL A 129 6.51 3.30 -20.97
CA VAL A 129 7.26 3.74 -22.17
C VAL A 129 7.37 5.25 -22.09
N THR A 130 8.58 5.77 -22.05
CA THR A 130 8.86 7.22 -22.07
C THR A 130 9.44 7.61 -23.40
N VAL A 131 8.80 8.56 -24.07
CA VAL A 131 9.21 9.06 -25.39
C VAL A 131 9.40 10.57 -25.40
N ASP A 132 10.04 11.09 -26.45
CA ASP A 132 10.09 12.52 -26.69
C ASP A 132 8.70 13.09 -27.00
N HIS A 133 8.45 14.35 -26.59
CA HIS A 133 7.19 15.04 -26.87
C HIS A 133 6.80 15.03 -28.36
N LYS A 134 7.78 15.11 -29.28
CA LYS A 134 7.53 15.04 -30.71
C LYS A 134 6.94 13.72 -31.19
N ASP A 135 7.23 12.61 -30.50
CA ASP A 135 6.80 11.25 -30.85
C ASP A 135 5.60 10.79 -30.00
N PHE A 136 5.19 11.61 -29.02
CA PHE A 136 4.22 11.22 -28.02
C PHE A 136 2.86 10.82 -28.62
N ASP A 137 2.24 11.69 -29.41
CA ASP A 137 0.89 11.44 -29.97
C ASP A 137 0.88 10.23 -30.93
N ARG A 138 1.97 10.01 -31.67
CA ARG A 138 2.11 8.83 -32.54
C ARG A 138 2.24 7.56 -31.71
N THR A 139 3.02 7.61 -30.63
CA THR A 139 3.22 6.49 -29.72
C THR A 139 1.94 6.16 -28.98
N GLU A 140 1.23 7.16 -28.43
CA GLU A 140 -0.05 7.01 -27.74
C GLU A 140 -1.07 6.30 -28.64
N LYS A 141 -1.25 6.81 -29.87
CA LYS A 141 -2.17 6.22 -30.84
C LYS A 141 -1.84 4.77 -31.14
N TYR A 142 -0.57 4.48 -31.42
CA TYR A 142 -0.13 3.11 -31.72
C TYR A 142 -0.32 2.15 -30.54
N LEU A 143 0.06 2.60 -29.33
CA LEU A 143 -0.09 1.77 -28.13
C LEU A 143 -1.56 1.55 -27.75
N ALA A 144 -2.44 2.55 -27.97
CA ALA A 144 -3.87 2.39 -27.75
C ALA A 144 -4.53 1.39 -28.72
N GLU A 145 -4.07 1.35 -29.97
CA GLU A 145 -4.60 0.41 -30.99
C GLU A 145 -4.12 -1.04 -30.79
N HIS A 146 -2.90 -1.26 -30.28
CA HIS A 146 -2.27 -2.57 -30.25
C HIS A 146 -2.04 -3.16 -28.86
N PHE A 147 -2.15 -2.33 -27.82
CA PHE A 147 -1.94 -2.70 -26.43
C PHE A 147 -3.04 -2.11 -25.54
N GLN A 148 -3.22 -2.68 -24.36
CA GLN A 148 -4.14 -2.12 -23.39
C GLN A 148 -3.48 -0.94 -22.65
N LEU A 149 -3.73 0.29 -23.14
CA LEU A 149 -3.24 1.51 -22.53
C LEU A 149 -3.97 1.73 -21.19
N GLN A 150 -3.20 1.89 -20.10
CA GLN A 150 -3.73 2.05 -18.74
C GLN A 150 -3.76 3.51 -18.33
N ASN A 151 -2.68 4.23 -18.59
CA ASN A 151 -2.51 5.62 -18.21
C ASN A 151 -1.59 6.37 -19.17
N VAL A 152 -1.80 7.66 -19.26
CA VAL A 152 -1.05 8.58 -20.13
C VAL A 152 -0.68 9.81 -19.33
N ASP A 153 0.63 10.07 -19.18
CA ASP A 153 1.15 11.30 -18.60
C ASP A 153 1.91 12.10 -19.66
N LYS A 154 1.23 13.11 -20.23
CA LYS A 154 1.79 13.96 -21.29
C LYS A 154 2.89 14.89 -20.79
N ALA A 155 2.84 15.28 -19.51
CA ALA A 155 3.82 16.21 -18.95
C ALA A 155 5.22 15.58 -18.90
N ASP A 156 5.27 14.30 -18.47
CA ASP A 156 6.51 13.55 -18.36
C ASP A 156 6.81 12.65 -19.57
N GLY A 157 5.91 12.62 -20.56
CA GLY A 157 6.06 11.78 -21.76
C GLY A 157 5.89 10.28 -21.47
N HIS A 158 5.16 9.94 -20.41
CA HIS A 158 4.98 8.54 -19.96
C HIS A 158 3.69 7.93 -20.49
N LEU A 159 3.80 6.73 -21.04
CA LEU A 159 2.69 5.89 -21.50
C LEU A 159 2.74 4.57 -20.74
N MET A 160 1.69 4.25 -20.00
CA MET A 160 1.59 3.05 -19.18
C MET A 160 0.68 2.04 -19.86
N ILE A 161 1.20 0.86 -20.12
CA ILE A 161 0.47 -0.25 -20.75
C ILE A 161 0.47 -1.49 -19.86
N ASN A 162 -0.58 -2.31 -19.95
CA ASN A 162 -0.60 -3.61 -19.31
C ASN A 162 0.43 -4.53 -19.99
N ALA A 163 1.43 -4.97 -19.21
CA ALA A 163 2.59 -5.69 -19.71
C ALA A 163 2.40 -7.21 -19.82
N GLN A 164 1.22 -7.70 -20.15
CA GLN A 164 1.08 -9.11 -20.57
C GLN A 164 1.99 -9.46 -21.78
N LYS A 165 2.66 -8.46 -22.36
CA LYS A 165 3.60 -8.62 -23.47
C LYS A 165 4.99 -8.13 -23.06
N ASN A 166 5.98 -8.97 -23.34
CA ASN A 166 7.40 -8.69 -23.13
C ASN A 166 7.77 -7.33 -23.77
N TYR A 167 8.50 -6.48 -23.04
CA TYR A 167 8.99 -5.17 -23.48
C TYR A 167 9.70 -5.21 -24.85
N GLN A 168 10.31 -6.35 -25.21
CA GLN A 168 10.96 -6.55 -26.50
C GLN A 168 9.99 -6.43 -27.68
N VAL A 169 8.74 -6.88 -27.50
CA VAL A 169 7.69 -6.75 -28.53
C VAL A 169 7.34 -5.28 -28.75
N ILE A 170 7.27 -4.51 -27.64
CA ILE A 170 6.99 -3.09 -27.69
C ILE A 170 8.14 -2.33 -28.36
N LEU A 171 9.39 -2.61 -27.98
CA LEU A 171 10.57 -2.00 -28.59
C LEU A 171 10.64 -2.28 -30.09
N LYS A 172 10.40 -3.52 -30.51
CA LYS A 172 10.39 -3.87 -31.93
C LYS A 172 9.32 -3.09 -32.69
N ALA A 173 8.11 -3.07 -32.15
CA ALA A 173 6.98 -2.37 -32.77
C ALA A 173 7.22 -0.85 -32.88
N LEU A 174 7.78 -0.21 -31.86
CA LEU A 174 8.13 1.21 -31.91
C LEU A 174 9.29 1.47 -32.88
N SER A 175 10.27 0.59 -32.96
CA SER A 175 11.39 0.73 -33.93
C SER A 175 10.93 0.66 -35.38
N GLU A 176 9.90 -0.13 -35.69
CA GLU A 176 9.28 -0.20 -37.02
C GLU A 176 8.59 1.11 -37.41
N LEU A 177 8.23 1.95 -36.43
CA LEU A 177 7.68 3.28 -36.61
C LEU A 177 8.76 4.39 -36.56
N ASP A 178 10.03 4.02 -36.47
CA ASP A 178 11.16 4.94 -36.26
C ASP A 178 11.02 5.76 -34.97
N ILE A 179 10.43 5.14 -33.92
CA ILE A 179 10.27 5.72 -32.60
C ILE A 179 11.20 5.00 -31.62
N TYR A 180 12.09 5.73 -31.01
CA TYR A 180 13.06 5.23 -30.03
C TYR A 180 12.72 5.79 -28.65
N PRO A 181 12.17 4.97 -27.72
CA PRO A 181 11.86 5.43 -26.38
C PRO A 181 13.13 5.85 -25.63
N LYS A 182 13.06 6.93 -24.87
CA LYS A 182 14.13 7.35 -23.95
C LYS A 182 14.34 6.34 -22.84
N TYR A 183 13.24 5.76 -22.39
CA TYR A 183 13.22 4.82 -21.31
C TYR A 183 12.07 3.84 -21.47
N ILE A 184 12.30 2.60 -21.13
CA ILE A 184 11.27 1.57 -21.04
C ILE A 184 11.53 0.72 -19.80
N GLU A 185 10.53 0.60 -18.95
CA GLU A 185 10.58 -0.15 -17.71
C GLU A 185 9.35 -1.03 -17.58
N THR A 186 9.56 -2.27 -17.15
CA THR A 186 8.47 -3.16 -16.74
C THR A 186 8.55 -3.35 -15.23
N ARG A 187 7.48 -2.99 -14.55
CA ARG A 187 7.35 -3.16 -13.10
C ARG A 187 6.00 -3.75 -12.73
N LYS A 188 5.93 -4.33 -11.55
CA LYS A 188 4.64 -4.73 -10.98
C LYS A 188 3.76 -3.49 -10.80
N SER A 189 2.48 -3.60 -11.15
CA SER A 189 1.50 -2.57 -10.83
C SER A 189 1.47 -2.32 -9.33
N SER A 190 1.32 -1.06 -8.94
CA SER A 190 1.18 -0.64 -7.55
C SER A 190 -0.24 -0.18 -7.27
N LEU A 191 -0.60 -0.07 -6.00
CA LEU A 191 -1.86 0.60 -5.61
C LEU A 191 -1.90 2.06 -6.09
N ARG A 192 -0.73 2.69 -6.22
CA ARG A 192 -0.60 4.04 -6.75
C ARG A 192 -1.11 4.15 -8.18
N ASP A 193 -0.79 3.17 -9.04
CA ASP A 193 -1.29 3.12 -10.41
C ASP A 193 -2.82 2.97 -10.44
N THR A 194 -3.37 2.13 -9.57
CA THR A 194 -4.82 1.98 -9.39
C THR A 194 -5.47 3.29 -8.91
N TYR A 195 -4.86 3.95 -7.94
CA TYR A 195 -5.35 5.23 -7.40
C TYR A 195 -5.42 6.33 -8.47
N PHE A 196 -4.38 6.46 -9.30
CA PHE A 196 -4.37 7.42 -10.41
C PHE A 196 -5.45 7.11 -11.44
N ASN A 197 -5.64 5.83 -11.80
CA ASN A 197 -6.67 5.40 -12.75
C ASN A 197 -8.09 5.72 -12.25
N ILE A 198 -8.35 5.59 -10.94
CA ILE A 198 -9.64 5.94 -10.33
C ILE A 198 -9.88 7.45 -10.44
N ASN A 199 -8.88 8.28 -10.15
CA ASN A 199 -9.02 9.73 -10.15
C ASN A 199 -9.23 10.31 -11.55
N GLN A 200 -8.58 9.76 -12.58
CA GLN A 200 -8.77 10.20 -13.97
C GLN A 200 -10.14 9.83 -14.56
N ARG A 201 -10.79 8.78 -14.07
CA ARG A 201 -12.13 8.37 -14.52
C ARG A 201 -13.26 9.18 -13.86
N GLY A 202 -12.97 9.95 -12.83
CA GLY A 202 -13.95 10.75 -12.08
C GLY A 202 -14.20 12.16 -12.61
N ASP A 203 -13.41 12.62 -13.58
CA ASP A 203 -13.52 13.96 -14.19
C ASP A 203 -14.30 13.95 -15.54
N LYS A 204 -15.13 12.94 -15.78
CA LYS A 204 -16.00 12.87 -16.95
C LYS A 204 -17.48 12.86 -16.58
#